data_cdba28781e3732c45151953203792e5f
#
_entry.id   cdba28781e3732c45151953203792e5f
#
_cell.length_a   1.000
_cell.length_b   1.000
_cell.length_c   1.000
_cell.angle_alpha   90.00
_cell.angle_beta   90.00
_cell.angle_gamma   90.00
#
_symmetry.space_group_name_H-M   'P 1'
#
loop_
_entity.id
_entity.type
_entity.pdbx_description
1 polymer ?
#
loop_
_entity_poly.entity_id
_entity_poly.type
_entity_poly.pdbx_seq_one_letter_code
_entity_poly.pdbx_strand_id
1 'polypeptide(L)'
;MNFQLTEEQKAVQMAARDFARNELLPGVIERDEHQKFPAEQIKKLGELGFMGMMVDPKYGGSGMDTVSYVLAMEEISKVDASVSVCMSVNNSLVCWGLEAYGNEEQKQKYLMPLASGQKIGAFLLSEPEAGSDATSQRTTAEDKGDYYLLNGTKNWITNGSSASYYLVIAQTYPEKGHKGINVLIVEKDSVGVTVGAKENKLGIRGSDTHSIMFQDVKVPKENRIGEDGFGFRFAMKVLAGGRIGIASQALGIASGAYELALKYSKERKAFGTEISNHQAIAFKLADMATEIEAARLLCLKAAWTKDQHQDYTLPASMAKLFASDIAQRVTNEAVQIHGGYGYVKEFHVERLLRDAKITQIYEGTSEVQRIVISRTVLKD
;
A
#
# COMPACT_ATOMS: atom_id res chain seq x y z
N MET A 1 -25.66 3.04 -14.89
CA MET A 1 -24.52 2.73 -14.00
C MET A 1 -24.83 1.38 -13.38
N ASN A 2 -23.96 0.40 -13.53
CA ASN A 2 -24.15 -0.93 -12.92
C ASN A 2 -23.18 -1.06 -11.74
N PHE A 3 -23.70 -1.29 -10.53
CA PHE A 3 -22.91 -1.50 -9.31
C PHE A 3 -22.67 -2.99 -9.01
N GLN A 4 -23.12 -3.88 -9.90
CA GLN A 4 -22.94 -5.33 -9.71
C GLN A 4 -21.53 -5.73 -10.13
N LEU A 5 -20.86 -6.47 -9.25
CA LEU A 5 -19.59 -7.10 -9.57
C LEU A 5 -19.79 -8.22 -10.60
N THR A 6 -18.83 -8.37 -11.49
CA THR A 6 -18.75 -9.52 -12.40
C THR A 6 -18.52 -10.81 -11.61
N GLU A 7 -18.76 -11.98 -12.23
CA GLU A 7 -18.50 -13.27 -11.59
C GLU A 7 -17.00 -13.45 -11.29
N GLU A 8 -16.13 -12.94 -12.16
CA GLU A 8 -14.68 -12.95 -11.94
C GLU A 8 -14.27 -12.10 -10.73
N GLN A 9 -14.78 -10.87 -10.63
CA GLN A 9 -14.54 -9.97 -9.48
C GLN A 9 -15.03 -10.60 -8.16
N LYS A 10 -16.20 -11.26 -8.18
CA LYS A 10 -16.72 -12.01 -7.01
C LYS A 10 -15.80 -13.16 -6.63
N ALA A 11 -15.32 -13.92 -7.62
CA ALA A 11 -14.40 -15.04 -7.39
C ALA A 11 -13.08 -14.58 -6.75
N VAL A 12 -12.50 -13.48 -7.25
CA VAL A 12 -11.30 -12.86 -6.68
C VAL A 12 -11.56 -12.39 -5.24
N GLN A 13 -12.69 -11.71 -4.98
CA GLN A 13 -13.06 -11.28 -3.63
C GLN A 13 -13.19 -12.48 -2.68
N MET A 14 -13.84 -13.57 -3.12
CA MET A 14 -13.98 -14.78 -2.31
C MET A 14 -12.63 -15.43 -2.01
N ALA A 15 -11.77 -15.58 -3.03
CA ALA A 15 -10.43 -16.15 -2.85
C ALA A 15 -9.58 -15.33 -1.85
N ALA A 16 -9.63 -13.99 -1.93
CA ALA A 16 -8.94 -13.11 -1.00
C ALA A 16 -9.50 -13.24 0.43
N ARG A 17 -10.82 -13.32 0.58
CA ARG A 17 -11.50 -13.53 1.87
C ARG A 17 -11.12 -14.86 2.51
N ASP A 18 -11.15 -15.93 1.74
CA ASP A 18 -10.83 -17.27 2.22
C ASP A 18 -9.35 -17.35 2.62
N PHE A 19 -8.46 -16.77 1.83
CA PHE A 19 -7.05 -16.65 2.17
C PHE A 19 -6.86 -15.86 3.47
N ALA A 20 -7.51 -14.70 3.61
CA ALA A 20 -7.39 -13.87 4.80
C ALA A 20 -7.83 -14.62 6.06
N ARG A 21 -8.95 -15.36 5.99
CA ARG A 21 -9.49 -16.12 7.13
C ARG A 21 -8.66 -17.35 7.48
N ASN A 22 -8.18 -18.08 6.48
CA ASN A 22 -7.53 -19.37 6.69
C ASN A 22 -6.02 -19.25 6.89
N GLU A 23 -5.36 -18.29 6.25
CA GLU A 23 -3.90 -18.17 6.23
C GLU A 23 -3.38 -16.95 7.01
N LEU A 24 -4.15 -15.86 7.10
CA LEU A 24 -3.70 -14.65 7.78
C LEU A 24 -4.22 -14.54 9.22
N LEU A 25 -5.50 -14.82 9.45
CA LEU A 25 -6.10 -14.70 10.78
C LEU A 25 -5.40 -15.57 11.83
N PRO A 26 -5.03 -16.83 11.54
CA PRO A 26 -4.16 -17.58 12.45
C PRO A 26 -2.80 -16.89 12.60
N GLY A 27 -2.43 -16.59 13.85
CA GLY A 27 -1.13 -16.02 14.18
C GLY A 27 -0.95 -14.52 13.87
N VAL A 28 -1.98 -13.77 13.45
CA VAL A 28 -1.84 -12.34 13.15
C VAL A 28 -1.45 -11.52 14.39
N ILE A 29 -1.97 -11.85 15.57
CA ILE A 29 -1.61 -11.20 16.84
C ILE A 29 -0.13 -11.47 17.15
N GLU A 30 0.33 -12.71 17.03
CA GLU A 30 1.73 -13.08 17.25
C GLU A 30 2.67 -12.35 16.28
N ARG A 31 2.30 -12.28 14.99
CA ARG A 31 3.09 -11.54 13.99
C ARG A 31 3.17 -10.06 14.32
N ASP A 32 2.08 -9.44 14.75
CA ASP A 32 2.06 -8.04 15.18
C ASP A 32 2.93 -7.85 16.43
N GLU A 33 2.74 -8.65 17.47
CA GLU A 33 3.45 -8.52 18.74
C GLU A 33 4.95 -8.68 18.59
N HIS A 34 5.39 -9.70 17.85
CA HIS A 34 6.82 -9.99 17.62
C HIS A 34 7.37 -9.29 16.37
N GLN A 35 6.60 -8.43 15.73
CA GLN A 35 7.01 -7.72 14.51
C GLN A 35 7.52 -8.68 13.41
N LYS A 36 6.93 -9.85 13.30
CA LYS A 36 7.37 -10.92 12.39
C LYS A 36 6.85 -10.68 10.98
N PHE A 37 7.77 -10.58 10.01
CA PHE A 37 7.40 -10.47 8.60
C PHE A 37 6.71 -11.76 8.12
N PRO A 38 5.55 -11.66 7.43
CA PRO A 38 4.73 -12.80 7.02
C PRO A 38 5.22 -13.46 5.72
N ALA A 39 6.49 -13.91 5.70
CA ALA A 39 7.14 -14.42 4.49
C ALA A 39 6.39 -15.58 3.83
N GLU A 40 5.89 -16.53 4.63
CA GLU A 40 5.13 -17.69 4.13
C GLU A 40 3.80 -17.27 3.51
N GLN A 41 3.10 -16.32 4.15
CA GLN A 41 1.84 -15.79 3.66
C GLN A 41 2.02 -15.01 2.35
N ILE A 42 3.09 -14.21 2.26
CA ILE A 42 3.43 -13.49 1.03
C ILE A 42 3.76 -14.46 -0.11
N LYS A 43 4.49 -15.55 0.17
CA LYS A 43 4.77 -16.59 -0.82
C LYS A 43 3.47 -17.22 -1.34
N LYS A 44 2.54 -17.60 -0.44
CA LYS A 44 1.23 -18.15 -0.81
C LYS A 44 0.38 -17.15 -1.60
N LEU A 45 0.44 -15.85 -1.30
CA LEU A 45 -0.19 -14.81 -2.13
C LEU A 45 0.38 -14.79 -3.55
N GLY A 46 1.69 -15.00 -3.70
CA GLY A 46 2.33 -15.16 -5.01
C GLY A 46 1.79 -16.37 -5.78
N GLU A 47 1.65 -17.52 -5.12
CA GLU A 47 1.09 -18.75 -5.70
C GLU A 47 -0.37 -18.57 -6.15
N LEU A 48 -1.14 -17.69 -5.49
CA LEU A 48 -2.50 -17.29 -5.88
C LEU A 48 -2.53 -16.20 -6.98
N GLY A 49 -1.37 -15.69 -7.42
CA GLY A 49 -1.28 -14.62 -8.42
C GLY A 49 -1.57 -13.22 -7.86
N PHE A 50 -1.63 -13.04 -6.53
CA PHE A 50 -1.97 -11.76 -5.91
C PHE A 50 -0.80 -10.79 -5.79
N MET A 51 0.43 -11.22 -6.10
CA MET A 51 1.60 -10.34 -6.10
C MET A 51 1.81 -9.60 -7.43
N GLY A 52 1.13 -10.02 -8.51
CA GLY A 52 1.13 -9.39 -9.83
C GLY A 52 -0.27 -9.31 -10.44
N MET A 53 -1.27 -8.90 -9.65
CA MET A 53 -2.70 -8.97 -10.05
C MET A 53 -2.98 -8.24 -11.37
N MET A 54 -2.46 -7.03 -11.52
CA MET A 54 -2.77 -6.16 -12.67
C MET A 54 -1.75 -6.30 -13.81
N VAL A 55 -0.72 -7.13 -13.66
CA VAL A 55 0.34 -7.33 -14.65
C VAL A 55 -0.13 -8.29 -15.74
N ASP A 56 0.21 -7.98 -16.99
CA ASP A 56 -0.08 -8.82 -18.16
C ASP A 56 0.46 -10.26 -17.94
N PRO A 57 -0.33 -11.31 -18.22
CA PRO A 57 0.08 -12.70 -18.09
C PRO A 57 1.38 -13.04 -18.84
N LYS A 58 1.72 -12.35 -19.93
CA LYS A 58 2.99 -12.55 -20.62
C LYS A 58 4.22 -12.24 -19.76
N TYR A 59 4.06 -11.46 -18.71
CA TYR A 59 5.10 -11.15 -17.72
C TYR A 59 4.87 -11.86 -16.37
N GLY A 60 4.06 -12.92 -16.35
CA GLY A 60 3.82 -13.73 -15.16
C GLY A 60 2.81 -13.15 -14.18
N GLY A 61 2.06 -12.14 -14.56
CA GLY A 61 0.96 -11.57 -13.77
C GLY A 61 -0.37 -12.27 -14.02
N SER A 62 -1.41 -11.84 -13.34
CA SER A 62 -2.77 -12.42 -13.42
C SER A 62 -3.68 -11.70 -14.40
N GLY A 63 -3.31 -10.52 -14.93
CA GLY A 63 -4.10 -9.74 -15.89
C GLY A 63 -5.46 -9.25 -15.38
N MET A 64 -5.63 -9.15 -14.07
CA MET A 64 -6.88 -8.72 -13.44
C MET A 64 -7.05 -7.19 -13.54
N ASP A 65 -8.31 -6.74 -13.48
CA ASP A 65 -8.63 -5.30 -13.43
C ASP A 65 -8.31 -4.67 -12.06
N THR A 66 -8.29 -3.35 -12.01
CA THR A 66 -8.02 -2.60 -10.76
C THR A 66 -9.17 -2.74 -9.76
N VAL A 67 -10.41 -2.99 -10.23
CA VAL A 67 -11.56 -3.28 -9.35
C VAL A 67 -11.31 -4.58 -8.58
N SER A 68 -10.88 -5.66 -9.24
CA SER A 68 -10.49 -6.93 -8.60
C SER A 68 -9.38 -6.72 -7.55
N TYR A 69 -8.38 -5.89 -7.88
CA TYR A 69 -7.31 -5.54 -6.96
C TYR A 69 -7.85 -4.83 -5.70
N VAL A 70 -8.76 -3.86 -5.85
CA VAL A 70 -9.40 -3.15 -4.72
C VAL A 70 -10.16 -4.13 -3.82
N LEU A 71 -10.93 -5.05 -4.41
CA LEU A 71 -11.69 -6.06 -3.66
C LEU A 71 -10.76 -7.00 -2.87
N ALA A 72 -9.68 -7.46 -3.49
CA ALA A 72 -8.69 -8.30 -2.80
C ALA A 72 -8.00 -7.54 -1.67
N MET A 73 -7.56 -6.29 -1.92
CA MET A 73 -6.95 -5.43 -0.91
C MET A 73 -7.86 -5.19 0.29
N GLU A 74 -9.16 -4.97 0.07
CA GLU A 74 -10.14 -4.82 1.15
C GLU A 74 -10.19 -6.08 2.02
N GLU A 75 -10.38 -7.27 1.42
CA GLU A 75 -10.52 -8.52 2.17
C GLU A 75 -9.24 -8.91 2.95
N ILE A 76 -8.06 -8.72 2.36
CA ILE A 76 -6.78 -8.97 3.04
C ILE A 76 -6.59 -7.99 4.20
N SER A 77 -6.90 -6.71 4.00
CA SER A 77 -6.72 -5.66 5.01
C SER A 77 -7.68 -5.74 6.18
N LYS A 78 -8.84 -6.38 6.02
CA LYS A 78 -9.75 -6.68 7.14
C LYS A 78 -9.06 -7.49 8.23
N VAL A 79 -8.08 -8.30 7.85
CA VAL A 79 -7.40 -9.24 8.73
C VAL A 79 -5.97 -8.80 9.04
N ASP A 80 -5.15 -8.49 8.03
CA ASP A 80 -3.73 -8.20 8.21
C ASP A 80 -3.25 -7.07 7.26
N ALA A 81 -3.21 -5.86 7.79
CA ALA A 81 -2.74 -4.68 7.06
C ALA A 81 -1.23 -4.72 6.76
N SER A 82 -0.44 -5.52 7.49
CA SER A 82 0.98 -5.71 7.21
C SER A 82 1.20 -6.52 5.93
N VAL A 83 0.35 -7.52 5.68
CA VAL A 83 0.37 -8.30 4.43
C VAL A 83 -0.12 -7.44 3.26
N SER A 84 -1.23 -6.72 3.45
CA SER A 84 -1.80 -5.92 2.36
C SER A 84 -0.89 -4.78 1.92
N VAL A 85 -0.09 -4.15 2.81
CA VAL A 85 0.87 -3.13 2.37
C VAL A 85 2.02 -3.72 1.56
N CYS A 86 2.51 -4.91 1.91
CA CYS A 86 3.51 -5.62 1.09
C CYS A 86 2.98 -5.91 -0.32
N MET A 87 1.77 -6.45 -0.40
CA MET A 87 1.04 -6.70 -1.64
C MET A 87 0.83 -5.41 -2.45
N SER A 88 0.42 -4.31 -1.79
CA SER A 88 0.18 -3.02 -2.43
C SER A 88 1.44 -2.43 -3.06
N VAL A 89 2.54 -2.36 -2.31
CA VAL A 89 3.81 -1.82 -2.81
C VAL A 89 4.30 -2.61 -4.01
N ASN A 90 4.26 -3.95 -3.93
CA ASN A 90 4.70 -4.79 -5.04
C ASN A 90 3.84 -4.59 -6.30
N ASN A 91 2.51 -4.60 -6.18
CA ASN A 91 1.60 -4.45 -7.32
C ASN A 91 1.57 -3.04 -7.90
N SER A 92 1.25 -2.04 -7.05
CA SER A 92 0.86 -0.71 -7.52
C SER A 92 2.03 0.24 -7.72
N LEU A 93 3.13 0.05 -7.01
CA LEU A 93 4.31 0.91 -7.12
C LEU A 93 5.40 0.28 -7.99
N VAL A 94 5.75 -0.99 -7.72
CA VAL A 94 6.90 -1.63 -8.38
C VAL A 94 6.49 -2.29 -9.70
N CYS A 95 5.59 -3.27 -9.68
CA CYS A 95 5.19 -4.00 -10.88
C CYS A 95 4.54 -3.07 -11.91
N TRP A 96 3.58 -2.25 -11.49
CA TRP A 96 2.93 -1.31 -12.41
C TRP A 96 3.92 -0.32 -13.01
N GLY A 97 4.88 0.20 -12.21
CA GLY A 97 5.90 1.10 -12.70
C GLY A 97 6.83 0.47 -13.74
N LEU A 98 7.26 -0.78 -13.50
CA LEU A 98 8.08 -1.55 -14.45
C LEU A 98 7.29 -1.90 -15.70
N GLU A 99 6.04 -2.33 -15.59
CA GLU A 99 5.21 -2.67 -16.75
C GLU A 99 4.96 -1.47 -17.66
N ALA A 100 4.63 -0.31 -17.05
CA ALA A 100 4.29 0.89 -17.81
C ALA A 100 5.50 1.57 -18.45
N TYR A 101 6.67 1.51 -17.83
CA TYR A 101 7.84 2.34 -18.23
C TYR A 101 9.14 1.58 -18.40
N GLY A 102 9.25 0.32 -17.99
CA GLY A 102 10.39 -0.53 -18.22
C GLY A 102 10.49 -0.92 -19.69
N ASN A 103 11.73 -1.09 -20.19
CA ASN A 103 11.96 -1.72 -21.48
C ASN A 103 11.76 -3.25 -21.40
N GLU A 104 11.82 -3.94 -22.54
CA GLU A 104 11.53 -5.38 -22.59
C GLU A 104 12.52 -6.20 -21.73
N GLU A 105 13.82 -5.85 -21.75
CA GLU A 105 14.85 -6.53 -20.96
C GLU A 105 14.60 -6.35 -19.46
N GLN A 106 14.25 -5.14 -19.03
CA GLN A 106 13.87 -4.86 -17.63
C GLN A 106 12.62 -5.63 -17.22
N LYS A 107 11.62 -5.75 -18.08
CA LYS A 107 10.40 -6.52 -17.80
C LYS A 107 10.70 -8.01 -17.64
N GLN A 108 11.50 -8.57 -18.56
CA GLN A 108 11.89 -9.97 -18.46
C GLN A 108 12.73 -10.26 -17.20
N LYS A 109 13.72 -9.41 -16.92
CA LYS A 109 14.65 -9.64 -15.81
C LYS A 109 14.04 -9.36 -14.43
N TYR A 110 13.24 -8.28 -14.31
CA TYR A 110 12.81 -7.76 -13.02
C TYR A 110 11.30 -7.90 -12.79
N LEU A 111 10.46 -7.59 -13.79
CA LEU A 111 9.00 -7.63 -13.60
C LEU A 111 8.48 -9.07 -13.45
N MET A 112 8.92 -10.00 -14.27
CA MET A 112 8.42 -11.38 -14.23
C MET A 112 8.57 -12.05 -12.85
N PRO A 113 9.75 -12.05 -12.21
CA PRO A 113 9.88 -12.64 -10.87
C PRO A 113 9.12 -11.88 -9.78
N LEU A 114 8.85 -10.58 -9.95
CA LEU A 114 8.04 -9.77 -9.03
C LEU A 114 6.55 -10.08 -9.19
N ALA A 115 6.06 -10.13 -10.43
CA ALA A 115 4.66 -10.40 -10.74
C ALA A 115 4.24 -11.82 -10.34
N SER A 116 5.11 -12.81 -10.52
CA SER A 116 4.88 -14.18 -10.08
C SER A 116 5.00 -14.39 -8.55
N GLY A 117 5.45 -13.36 -7.80
CA GLY A 117 5.67 -13.46 -6.37
C GLY A 117 6.92 -14.23 -5.95
N GLN A 118 7.78 -14.64 -6.90
CA GLN A 118 9.08 -15.28 -6.59
C GLN A 118 10.04 -14.31 -5.91
N LYS A 119 9.92 -13.03 -6.21
CA LYS A 119 10.65 -11.91 -5.64
C LYS A 119 9.70 -10.83 -5.17
N ILE A 120 10.17 -9.96 -4.30
CA ILE A 120 9.43 -8.80 -3.80
C ILE A 120 10.21 -7.55 -4.18
N GLY A 121 9.49 -6.48 -4.51
CA GLY A 121 10.06 -5.19 -4.80
C GLY A 121 9.79 -4.16 -3.71
N ALA A 122 10.63 -3.11 -3.69
CA ALA A 122 10.41 -1.94 -2.85
C ALA A 122 10.59 -0.65 -3.66
N PHE A 123 9.86 0.40 -3.25
CA PHE A 123 9.89 1.71 -3.86
C PHE A 123 10.55 2.72 -2.94
N LEU A 124 11.67 3.30 -3.36
CA LEU A 124 12.56 4.10 -2.53
C LEU A 124 12.54 5.57 -2.98
N LEU A 125 11.61 6.34 -2.41
CA LEU A 125 11.47 7.78 -2.65
C LEU A 125 11.92 8.59 -1.44
N SER A 126 11.29 8.35 -0.27
CA SER A 126 11.45 9.16 0.93
C SER A 126 12.86 9.09 1.52
N GLU A 127 13.29 10.21 2.09
CA GLU A 127 14.57 10.36 2.80
C GLU A 127 14.33 10.94 4.21
N PRO A 128 15.31 10.88 5.12
CA PRO A 128 15.15 11.43 6.46
C PRO A 128 14.63 12.88 6.48
N GLU A 129 15.04 13.69 5.52
CA GLU A 129 14.69 15.12 5.42
C GLU A 129 13.73 15.44 4.26
N ALA A 130 13.33 14.45 3.45
CA ALA A 130 12.47 14.61 2.27
C ALA A 130 11.33 13.60 2.25
N GLY A 131 10.21 13.93 2.89
CA GLY A 131 8.97 13.17 2.88
C GLY A 131 7.95 13.76 1.91
N SER A 132 7.07 14.64 2.41
CA SER A 132 6.07 15.35 1.58
C SER A 132 6.70 16.27 0.55
N ASP A 133 7.85 16.88 0.85
CA ASP A 133 8.68 17.59 -0.12
C ASP A 133 9.68 16.64 -0.79
N ALA A 134 9.17 15.79 -1.67
CA ALA A 134 9.95 14.76 -2.35
C ALA A 134 10.95 15.32 -3.38
N THR A 135 10.88 16.63 -3.69
CA THR A 135 11.84 17.28 -4.58
C THR A 135 13.14 17.67 -3.88
N SER A 136 13.12 17.79 -2.55
CA SER A 136 14.27 18.17 -1.73
C SER A 136 15.19 16.99 -1.36
N GLN A 137 15.10 15.89 -2.11
CA GLN A 137 15.91 14.70 -1.89
C GLN A 137 17.41 14.95 -2.10
N ARG A 138 18.23 14.24 -1.31
CA ARG A 138 19.70 14.36 -1.30
C ARG A 138 20.44 13.15 -1.84
N THR A 139 19.75 12.01 -2.02
CA THR A 139 20.34 10.83 -2.65
C THR A 139 20.72 11.16 -4.09
N THR A 140 21.99 10.95 -4.43
CA THR A 140 22.56 11.27 -5.75
C THR A 140 22.86 10.02 -6.54
N ALA A 141 22.70 10.11 -7.85
CA ALA A 141 23.11 9.09 -8.82
C ALA A 141 23.99 9.77 -9.88
N GLU A 142 25.28 9.95 -9.57
CA GLU A 142 26.22 10.64 -10.48
C GLU A 142 26.46 9.82 -11.74
N ASP A 143 26.32 10.45 -12.90
CA ASP A 143 26.55 9.84 -14.20
C ASP A 143 28.07 9.66 -14.46
N LYS A 144 28.51 8.42 -14.58
CA LYS A 144 29.92 8.05 -14.87
C LYS A 144 30.12 7.48 -16.28
N GLY A 145 29.17 7.72 -17.19
CA GLY A 145 29.21 7.18 -18.54
C GLY A 145 28.52 5.81 -18.64
N ASP A 146 29.18 4.75 -18.26
CA ASP A 146 28.64 3.38 -18.36
C ASP A 146 27.76 2.97 -17.17
N TYR A 147 27.83 3.70 -16.06
CA TYR A 147 27.06 3.43 -14.83
C TYR A 147 26.73 4.74 -14.09
N TYR A 148 25.78 4.64 -13.17
CA TYR A 148 25.52 5.66 -12.16
C TYR A 148 26.20 5.28 -10.85
N LEU A 149 26.88 6.25 -10.20
CA LEU A 149 27.41 6.10 -8.84
C LEU A 149 26.35 6.61 -7.85
N LEU A 150 25.69 5.67 -7.16
CA LEU A 150 24.58 5.97 -6.27
C LEU A 150 25.08 6.13 -4.82
N ASN A 151 24.75 7.25 -4.19
CA ASN A 151 25.09 7.59 -2.82
C ASN A 151 23.91 8.26 -2.11
N GLY A 152 23.65 7.90 -0.85
CA GLY A 152 22.60 8.51 -0.03
C GLY A 152 21.86 7.53 0.87
N THR A 153 20.75 8.00 1.44
CA THR A 153 19.94 7.20 2.36
C THR A 153 18.47 7.39 2.05
N LYS A 154 17.75 6.27 1.89
CA LYS A 154 16.29 6.25 1.79
C LYS A 154 15.69 5.76 3.09
N ASN A 155 14.56 6.33 3.50
CA ASN A 155 13.94 6.03 4.79
C ASN A 155 12.48 5.61 4.67
N TRP A 156 11.97 4.90 5.67
CA TRP A 156 10.59 4.38 5.73
C TRP A 156 10.25 3.40 4.61
N ILE A 157 11.23 2.57 4.19
CA ILE A 157 11.06 1.71 3.03
C ILE A 157 10.32 0.42 3.41
N THR A 158 9.08 0.30 2.94
CA THR A 158 8.29 -0.93 3.00
C THR A 158 8.96 -2.00 2.16
N ASN A 159 9.00 -3.24 2.65
CA ASN A 159 9.73 -4.37 2.08
C ASN A 159 11.26 -4.16 2.05
N GLY A 160 11.80 -3.23 2.85
CA GLY A 160 13.20 -2.83 2.75
C GLY A 160 14.21 -3.97 2.88
N SER A 161 13.99 -4.92 3.79
CA SER A 161 14.85 -6.09 3.97
C SER A 161 14.42 -7.30 3.12
N SER A 162 13.10 -7.48 2.93
CA SER A 162 12.53 -8.62 2.22
C SER A 162 12.56 -8.49 0.70
N ALA A 163 12.63 -7.26 0.16
CA ALA A 163 12.71 -7.02 -1.28
C ALA A 163 14.03 -7.53 -1.87
N SER A 164 13.96 -8.00 -3.12
CA SER A 164 15.13 -8.32 -3.94
C SER A 164 15.55 -7.17 -4.84
N TYR A 165 14.60 -6.34 -5.24
CA TYR A 165 14.80 -5.22 -6.17
C TYR A 165 14.22 -3.93 -5.61
N TYR A 166 14.97 -2.85 -5.75
CA TYR A 166 14.61 -1.50 -5.34
C TYR A 166 14.41 -0.61 -6.55
N LEU A 167 13.29 0.11 -6.63
CA LEU A 167 13.13 1.24 -7.53
C LEU A 167 13.56 2.50 -6.78
N VAL A 168 14.76 2.99 -7.06
CA VAL A 168 15.38 4.10 -6.33
C VAL A 168 15.23 5.39 -7.12
N ILE A 169 14.58 6.39 -6.52
CA ILE A 169 14.46 7.75 -7.05
C ILE A 169 15.67 8.55 -6.56
N ALA A 170 16.50 9.06 -7.46
CA ALA A 170 17.74 9.76 -7.09
C ALA A 170 18.04 10.93 -8.02
N GLN A 171 18.72 11.93 -7.48
CA GLN A 171 19.12 13.14 -8.20
C GLN A 171 20.38 12.89 -9.02
N THR A 172 20.31 13.08 -10.34
CA THR A 172 21.46 12.97 -11.24
C THR A 172 21.98 14.34 -11.66
N TYR A 173 21.08 15.27 -11.94
CA TYR A 173 21.41 16.61 -12.43
C TYR A 173 20.78 17.69 -11.52
N PRO A 174 21.43 18.06 -10.39
CA PRO A 174 20.86 19.00 -9.41
C PRO A 174 20.49 20.36 -10.02
N GLU A 175 21.24 20.82 -10.98
CA GLU A 175 21.01 22.10 -11.68
C GLU A 175 19.69 22.13 -12.49
N LYS A 176 19.11 20.94 -12.81
CA LYS A 176 17.82 20.81 -13.49
C LYS A 176 16.63 20.68 -12.52
N GLY A 177 16.88 20.72 -11.20
CA GLY A 177 15.86 20.54 -10.18
C GLY A 177 15.15 19.18 -10.34
N HIS A 178 13.82 19.14 -10.25
CA HIS A 178 13.04 17.90 -10.37
C HIS A 178 13.16 17.21 -11.74
N LYS A 179 13.59 17.94 -12.80
CA LYS A 179 13.86 17.38 -14.13
C LYS A 179 15.24 16.70 -14.21
N GLY A 180 16.04 16.75 -13.17
CA GLY A 180 17.31 16.03 -13.07
C GLY A 180 17.23 14.72 -12.26
N ILE A 181 16.03 14.33 -11.83
CA ILE A 181 15.79 13.14 -11.02
C ILE A 181 15.56 11.93 -11.95
N ASN A 182 16.26 10.84 -11.66
CA ASN A 182 16.12 9.55 -12.35
C ASN A 182 15.49 8.48 -11.43
N VAL A 183 15.03 7.40 -12.03
CA VAL A 183 14.63 6.17 -11.34
C VAL A 183 15.51 5.02 -11.80
N LEU A 184 16.13 4.34 -10.84
CA LEU A 184 17.10 3.27 -11.06
C LEU A 184 16.60 1.96 -10.44
N ILE A 185 16.78 0.85 -11.14
CA ILE A 185 16.59 -0.49 -10.58
C ILE A 185 17.90 -0.89 -9.90
N VAL A 186 17.84 -1.15 -8.59
CA VAL A 186 19.00 -1.58 -7.80
C VAL A 186 18.71 -2.94 -7.20
N GLU A 187 19.58 -3.90 -7.40
CA GLU A 187 19.51 -5.20 -6.74
C GLU A 187 19.97 -5.06 -5.28
N LYS A 188 19.21 -5.61 -4.34
CA LYS A 188 19.50 -5.46 -2.88
C LYS A 188 20.92 -5.89 -2.51
N ASP A 189 21.41 -6.97 -3.15
CA ASP A 189 22.71 -7.55 -2.84
C ASP A 189 23.88 -6.86 -3.56
N SER A 190 23.63 -5.70 -4.21
CA SER A 190 24.70 -4.91 -4.83
C SER A 190 25.69 -4.40 -3.78
N VAL A 191 26.99 -4.41 -4.14
CA VAL A 191 28.06 -3.89 -3.27
C VAL A 191 27.79 -2.43 -2.94
N GLY A 192 27.85 -2.08 -1.65
CA GLY A 192 27.58 -0.73 -1.15
C GLY A 192 26.13 -0.50 -0.72
N VAL A 193 25.23 -1.47 -0.90
CA VAL A 193 23.86 -1.41 -0.34
C VAL A 193 23.88 -1.95 1.09
N THR A 194 23.30 -1.19 2.01
CA THR A 194 23.16 -1.60 3.41
C THR A 194 21.72 -1.38 3.87
N VAL A 195 21.12 -2.44 4.41
CA VAL A 195 19.79 -2.38 5.04
C VAL A 195 19.97 -2.00 6.50
N GLY A 196 19.35 -0.89 6.92
CA GLY A 196 19.39 -0.43 8.31
C GLY A 196 18.53 -1.26 9.25
N ALA A 197 18.43 -0.85 10.51
CA ALA A 197 17.60 -1.52 11.50
C ALA A 197 16.12 -1.46 11.13
N LYS A 198 15.36 -2.49 11.57
CA LYS A 198 13.90 -2.50 11.42
C LYS A 198 13.25 -1.43 12.29
N GLU A 199 12.31 -0.68 11.74
CA GLU A 199 11.58 0.36 12.44
C GLU A 199 10.58 -0.23 13.45
N ASN A 200 10.62 0.25 14.69
CA ASN A 200 9.65 -0.10 15.72
C ASN A 200 8.42 0.81 15.60
N LYS A 201 7.37 0.33 14.94
CA LYS A 201 6.21 1.13 14.52
C LYS A 201 5.04 1.01 15.48
N LEU A 202 4.14 2.00 15.43
CA LEU A 202 2.86 1.99 16.12
C LEU A 202 1.95 0.85 15.65
N GLY A 203 1.74 0.73 14.34
CA GLY A 203 0.90 -0.26 13.67
C GLY A 203 1.61 -0.90 12.49
N ILE A 204 0.89 -1.76 11.76
CA ILE A 204 1.43 -2.59 10.67
C ILE A 204 2.79 -3.20 11.03
N ARG A 205 2.87 -3.72 12.27
CA ARG A 205 4.14 -4.09 12.89
C ARG A 205 4.78 -5.32 12.23
N GLY A 206 3.96 -6.19 11.62
CA GLY A 206 4.44 -7.30 10.78
C GLY A 206 5.08 -6.85 9.47
N SER A 207 4.79 -5.63 8.99
CA SER A 207 5.43 -5.09 7.80
C SER A 207 6.92 -4.80 8.04
N ASP A 208 7.71 -5.12 7.05
CA ASP A 208 9.15 -4.95 7.02
C ASP A 208 9.48 -3.52 6.53
N THR A 209 9.85 -2.65 7.44
CA THR A 209 10.15 -1.23 7.16
C THR A 209 11.55 -0.89 7.65
N HIS A 210 12.41 -0.39 6.75
CA HIS A 210 13.81 -0.10 7.02
C HIS A 210 14.27 1.21 6.36
N SER A 211 15.38 1.75 6.83
CA SER A 211 16.21 2.64 6.03
C SER A 211 17.12 1.84 5.12
N ILE A 212 17.45 2.37 3.94
CA ILE A 212 18.38 1.76 2.98
C ILE A 212 19.47 2.78 2.67
N MET A 213 20.71 2.40 2.89
CA MET A 213 21.89 3.22 2.65
C MET A 213 22.63 2.75 1.41
N PHE A 214 23.08 3.70 0.60
CA PHE A 214 23.88 3.49 -0.60
C PHE A 214 25.22 4.19 -0.42
N GLN A 215 26.31 3.45 -0.56
CA GLN A 215 27.68 3.94 -0.50
C GLN A 215 28.43 3.45 -1.72
N ASP A 216 28.68 4.35 -2.66
CA ASP A 216 29.40 4.07 -3.92
C ASP A 216 28.84 2.87 -4.72
N VAL A 217 27.51 2.73 -4.72
CA VAL A 217 26.83 1.65 -5.44
C VAL A 217 26.90 1.94 -6.94
N LYS A 218 27.49 1.03 -7.71
CA LYS A 218 27.53 1.11 -9.17
C LYS A 218 26.28 0.51 -9.77
N VAL A 219 25.45 1.34 -10.38
CA VAL A 219 24.21 0.95 -11.04
C VAL A 219 24.39 1.04 -12.56
N PRO A 220 24.29 -0.06 -13.30
CA PRO A 220 24.44 -0.04 -14.77
C PRO A 220 23.47 0.93 -15.44
N LYS A 221 23.85 1.51 -16.57
CA LYS A 221 23.00 2.47 -17.32
C LYS A 221 21.68 1.86 -17.77
N GLU A 222 21.68 0.60 -18.16
CA GLU A 222 20.51 -0.16 -18.57
C GLU A 222 19.47 -0.35 -17.44
N ASN A 223 19.86 -0.13 -16.19
CA ASN A 223 18.95 -0.19 -15.04
C ASN A 223 18.18 1.13 -14.79
N ARG A 224 18.39 2.18 -15.61
CA ARG A 224 17.53 3.36 -15.56
C ARG A 224 16.20 3.09 -16.26
N ILE A 225 15.09 3.42 -15.61
CA ILE A 225 13.75 3.32 -16.19
C ILE A 225 13.42 4.62 -16.92
N GLY A 226 13.04 4.52 -18.19
CA GLY A 226 12.66 5.66 -19.00
C GLY A 226 13.81 6.58 -19.41
N GLU A 227 13.47 7.81 -19.81
CA GLU A 227 14.41 8.83 -20.26
C GLU A 227 15.10 9.53 -19.09
N ASP A 228 16.22 10.21 -19.36
CA ASP A 228 16.89 11.07 -18.38
C ASP A 228 15.95 12.15 -17.84
N GLY A 229 15.92 12.30 -16.52
CA GLY A 229 15.07 13.28 -15.84
C GLY A 229 13.62 12.84 -15.67
N PHE A 230 13.27 11.60 -16.03
CA PHE A 230 11.89 11.09 -15.91
C PHE A 230 11.50 10.68 -14.47
N GLY A 231 12.47 10.50 -13.57
CA GLY A 231 12.26 9.85 -12.26
C GLY A 231 11.21 10.52 -11.37
N PHE A 232 11.17 11.85 -11.30
CA PHE A 232 10.14 12.52 -10.50
C PHE A 232 8.75 12.34 -11.10
N ARG A 233 8.62 12.46 -12.42
CA ARG A 233 7.36 12.22 -13.13
C ARG A 233 6.91 10.77 -12.98
N PHE A 234 7.84 9.81 -13.06
CA PHE A 234 7.59 8.39 -12.76
C PHE A 234 7.01 8.22 -11.36
N ALA A 235 7.68 8.77 -10.32
CA ALA A 235 7.23 8.67 -8.94
C ALA A 235 5.80 9.21 -8.75
N MET A 236 5.46 10.36 -9.32
CA MET A 236 4.13 10.95 -9.21
C MET A 236 3.05 10.08 -9.87
N LYS A 237 3.35 9.47 -11.02
CA LYS A 237 2.42 8.57 -11.73
C LYS A 237 2.20 7.27 -10.97
N VAL A 238 3.27 6.67 -10.47
CA VAL A 238 3.22 5.44 -9.66
C VAL A 238 2.42 5.67 -8.37
N LEU A 239 2.70 6.77 -7.65
CA LEU A 239 1.98 7.12 -6.43
C LEU A 239 0.49 7.40 -6.65
N ALA A 240 0.07 7.85 -7.83
CA ALA A 240 -1.36 8.00 -8.13
C ALA A 240 -2.08 6.63 -8.09
N GLY A 241 -1.44 5.57 -8.62
CA GLY A 241 -1.94 4.19 -8.51
C GLY A 241 -1.88 3.65 -7.08
N GLY A 242 -0.79 3.93 -6.36
CA GLY A 242 -0.62 3.54 -4.97
C GLY A 242 -1.69 4.08 -4.04
N ARG A 243 -2.19 5.31 -4.28
CA ARG A 243 -3.31 5.89 -3.50
C ARG A 243 -4.57 5.03 -3.54
N ILE A 244 -4.86 4.36 -4.66
CA ILE A 244 -5.98 3.40 -4.75
C ILE A 244 -5.73 2.22 -3.81
N GLY A 245 -4.52 1.66 -3.79
CA GLY A 245 -4.14 0.57 -2.90
C GLY A 245 -4.29 0.95 -1.43
N ILE A 246 -3.81 2.13 -1.03
CA ILE A 246 -3.91 2.60 0.36
C ILE A 246 -5.35 2.97 0.76
N ALA A 247 -6.14 3.53 -0.15
CA ALA A 247 -7.56 3.74 0.09
C ALA A 247 -8.29 2.41 0.36
N SER A 248 -7.98 1.38 -0.42
CA SER A 248 -8.56 0.03 -0.26
C SER A 248 -8.07 -0.65 1.02
N GLN A 249 -6.82 -0.43 1.41
CA GLN A 249 -6.30 -0.91 2.68
C GLN A 249 -7.02 -0.24 3.87
N ALA A 250 -7.16 1.08 3.84
CA ALA A 250 -7.89 1.82 4.88
C ALA A 250 -9.36 1.37 4.98
N LEU A 251 -10.02 1.19 3.84
CA LEU A 251 -11.37 0.63 3.75
C LEU A 251 -11.44 -0.78 4.38
N GLY A 252 -10.47 -1.65 4.07
CA GLY A 252 -10.42 -3.00 4.65
C GLY A 252 -10.22 -2.98 6.16
N ILE A 253 -9.31 -2.15 6.68
CA ILE A 253 -9.12 -1.97 8.14
C ILE A 253 -10.41 -1.52 8.81
N ALA A 254 -11.10 -0.52 8.24
CA ALA A 254 -12.39 -0.03 8.75
C ALA A 254 -13.46 -1.13 8.72
N SER A 255 -13.58 -1.84 7.60
CA SER A 255 -14.54 -2.94 7.42
C SER A 255 -14.31 -4.07 8.43
N GLY A 256 -13.05 -4.46 8.66
CA GLY A 256 -12.69 -5.49 9.64
C GLY A 256 -13.03 -5.07 11.06
N ALA A 257 -12.72 -3.84 11.45
CA ALA A 257 -13.06 -3.29 12.76
C ALA A 257 -14.59 -3.23 12.98
N TYR A 258 -15.32 -2.81 11.95
CA TYR A 258 -16.79 -2.78 11.98
C TYR A 258 -17.40 -4.18 12.13
N GLU A 259 -16.94 -5.17 11.37
CA GLU A 259 -17.43 -6.55 11.45
C GLU A 259 -17.23 -7.12 12.87
N LEU A 260 -16.09 -6.86 13.50
CA LEU A 260 -15.79 -7.27 14.86
C LEU A 260 -16.71 -6.55 15.89
N ALA A 261 -16.87 -5.24 15.74
CA ALA A 261 -17.74 -4.45 16.63
C ALA A 261 -19.20 -4.87 16.50
N LEU A 262 -19.69 -5.10 15.29
CA LEU A 262 -21.05 -5.56 15.02
C LEU A 262 -21.30 -6.94 15.67
N LYS A 263 -20.37 -7.88 15.49
CA LYS A 263 -20.46 -9.20 16.12
C LYS A 263 -20.48 -9.09 17.64
N TYR A 264 -19.50 -8.40 18.21
CA TYR A 264 -19.39 -8.22 19.67
C TYR A 264 -20.64 -7.57 20.25
N SER A 265 -21.21 -6.56 19.61
CA SER A 265 -22.38 -5.85 20.09
C SER A 265 -23.65 -6.71 20.19
N LYS A 266 -23.75 -7.76 19.36
CA LYS A 266 -24.85 -8.74 19.38
C LYS A 266 -24.66 -9.86 20.41
N GLU A 267 -23.44 -10.07 20.87
CA GLU A 267 -23.10 -11.11 21.85
C GLU A 267 -22.99 -10.55 23.27
N ARG A 268 -22.45 -9.34 23.43
CA ARG A 268 -22.22 -8.70 24.71
C ARG A 268 -23.53 -8.16 25.32
N LYS A 269 -23.80 -8.52 26.58
CA LYS A 269 -24.96 -8.02 27.34
C LYS A 269 -24.53 -7.00 28.38
N ALA A 270 -25.33 -5.94 28.54
CA ALA A 270 -25.25 -4.94 29.58
C ALA A 270 -26.65 -4.36 29.84
N PHE A 271 -26.96 -4.04 31.06
CA PHE A 271 -28.29 -3.53 31.47
C PHE A 271 -29.46 -4.45 31.05
N GLY A 272 -29.23 -5.76 31.09
CA GLY A 272 -30.26 -6.78 30.86
C GLY A 272 -30.52 -7.15 29.40
N THR A 273 -29.82 -6.53 28.41
CA THR A 273 -29.98 -6.83 26.95
C THR A 273 -28.65 -6.82 26.24
N GLU A 274 -28.62 -7.28 24.98
CA GLU A 274 -27.47 -7.10 24.07
C GLU A 274 -27.17 -5.61 23.90
N ILE A 275 -25.87 -5.23 23.87
CA ILE A 275 -25.50 -3.82 23.77
C ILE A 275 -25.93 -3.20 22.43
N SER A 276 -26.12 -3.99 21.39
CA SER A 276 -26.68 -3.56 20.10
C SER A 276 -28.10 -3.00 20.20
N ASN A 277 -28.86 -3.33 21.25
CA ASN A 277 -30.21 -2.81 21.51
C ASN A 277 -30.21 -1.42 22.14
N HIS A 278 -29.07 -0.94 22.62
CA HIS A 278 -28.95 0.42 23.13
C HIS A 278 -28.77 1.39 21.93
N GLN A 279 -29.63 2.40 21.86
CA GLN A 279 -29.67 3.34 20.74
C GLN A 279 -28.31 4.00 20.44
N ALA A 280 -27.53 4.34 21.50
CA ALA A 280 -26.20 4.93 21.33
C ALA A 280 -25.22 3.99 20.61
N ILE A 281 -25.31 2.67 20.80
CA ILE A 281 -24.49 1.69 20.08
C ILE A 281 -25.04 1.46 18.67
N ALA A 282 -26.37 1.34 18.53
CA ALA A 282 -27.00 1.15 17.22
C ALA A 282 -26.68 2.30 16.26
N PHE A 283 -26.67 3.54 16.72
CA PHE A 283 -26.33 4.72 15.92
C PHE A 283 -24.88 4.73 15.48
N LYS A 284 -23.93 4.40 16.37
CA LYS A 284 -22.52 4.22 15.99
C LYS A 284 -22.35 3.20 14.88
N LEU A 285 -23.00 2.05 14.99
CA LEU A 285 -22.94 1.01 13.96
C LEU A 285 -23.55 1.46 12.62
N ALA A 286 -24.63 2.23 12.65
CA ALA A 286 -25.25 2.79 11.46
C ALA A 286 -24.34 3.81 10.75
N ASP A 287 -23.72 4.71 11.51
CA ASP A 287 -22.77 5.69 11.00
C ASP A 287 -21.54 5.00 10.38
N MET A 288 -20.94 4.04 11.11
CA MET A 288 -19.81 3.24 10.63
C MET A 288 -20.14 2.53 9.31
N ALA A 289 -21.30 1.88 9.22
CA ALA A 289 -21.74 1.20 8.00
C ALA A 289 -21.88 2.16 6.81
N THR A 290 -22.48 3.33 7.04
CA THR A 290 -22.69 4.36 6.02
C THR A 290 -21.36 4.92 5.51
N GLU A 291 -20.43 5.22 6.41
CA GLU A 291 -19.12 5.76 6.06
C GLU A 291 -18.26 4.74 5.28
N ILE A 292 -18.29 3.46 5.68
CA ILE A 292 -17.60 2.37 4.99
C ILE A 292 -18.13 2.21 3.57
N GLU A 293 -19.45 2.24 3.38
CA GLU A 293 -20.04 2.13 2.04
C GLU A 293 -19.69 3.31 1.15
N ALA A 294 -19.70 4.52 1.68
CA ALA A 294 -19.26 5.71 0.95
C ALA A 294 -17.77 5.61 0.54
N ALA A 295 -16.91 5.12 1.44
CA ALA A 295 -15.48 4.90 1.13
C ALA A 295 -15.30 3.82 0.05
N ARG A 296 -16.05 2.71 0.13
CA ARG A 296 -16.02 1.64 -0.87
C ARG A 296 -16.38 2.17 -2.26
N LEU A 297 -17.45 2.94 -2.37
CA LEU A 297 -17.86 3.54 -3.63
C LEU A 297 -16.79 4.48 -4.21
N LEU A 298 -16.09 5.26 -3.37
CA LEU A 298 -14.97 6.09 -3.83
C LEU A 298 -13.78 5.27 -4.30
N CYS A 299 -13.42 4.19 -3.60
CA CYS A 299 -12.36 3.28 -4.02
C CYS A 299 -12.67 2.59 -5.35
N LEU A 300 -13.88 2.06 -5.49
CA LEU A 300 -14.34 1.41 -6.72
C LEU A 300 -14.41 2.40 -7.90
N LYS A 301 -14.86 3.64 -7.66
CA LYS A 301 -14.84 4.70 -8.68
C LYS A 301 -13.42 4.99 -9.15
N ALA A 302 -12.46 5.11 -8.25
CA ALA A 302 -11.07 5.38 -8.61
C ALA A 302 -10.47 4.22 -9.41
N ALA A 303 -10.73 2.97 -9.00
CA ALA A 303 -10.30 1.76 -9.71
C ALA A 303 -10.92 1.68 -11.11
N TRP A 304 -12.24 1.82 -11.21
CA TRP A 304 -12.94 1.81 -12.49
C TRP A 304 -12.43 2.91 -13.44
N THR A 305 -12.20 4.13 -12.93
CA THR A 305 -11.66 5.24 -13.75
C THR A 305 -10.29 4.88 -14.32
N LYS A 306 -9.43 4.21 -13.54
CA LYS A 306 -8.13 3.72 -14.00
C LYS A 306 -8.29 2.64 -15.08
N ASP A 307 -9.20 1.68 -14.89
CA ASP A 307 -9.46 0.59 -15.85
C ASP A 307 -10.04 1.13 -17.17
N GLN A 308 -10.71 2.29 -17.16
CA GLN A 308 -11.13 3.00 -18.37
C GLN A 308 -10.00 3.84 -19.01
N HIS A 309 -8.76 3.72 -18.54
CA HIS A 309 -7.59 4.48 -19.02
C HIS A 309 -7.79 6.01 -18.97
N GLN A 310 -8.63 6.50 -18.05
CA GLN A 310 -8.87 7.92 -17.80
C GLN A 310 -7.94 8.45 -16.71
N ASP A 311 -7.86 9.78 -16.55
CA ASP A 311 -7.12 10.37 -15.42
C ASP A 311 -7.86 10.10 -14.10
N TYR A 312 -7.24 9.28 -13.27
CA TYR A 312 -7.75 8.86 -11.97
C TYR A 312 -7.09 9.59 -10.80
N THR A 313 -6.25 10.60 -11.05
CA THR A 313 -5.52 11.33 -10.00
C THR A 313 -6.45 11.93 -8.95
N LEU A 314 -7.51 12.62 -9.40
CA LEU A 314 -8.51 13.21 -8.52
C LEU A 314 -9.34 12.14 -7.77
N PRO A 315 -9.97 11.16 -8.45
CA PRO A 315 -10.71 10.10 -7.75
C PRO A 315 -9.86 9.32 -6.74
N ALA A 316 -8.61 8.98 -7.08
CA ALA A 316 -7.71 8.26 -6.18
C ALA A 316 -7.34 9.08 -4.93
N SER A 317 -7.10 10.39 -5.10
CA SER A 317 -6.82 11.29 -3.97
C SER A 317 -8.03 11.46 -3.06
N MET A 318 -9.25 11.59 -3.62
CA MET A 318 -10.50 11.66 -2.85
C MET A 318 -10.75 10.35 -2.09
N ALA A 319 -10.59 9.19 -2.74
CA ALA A 319 -10.75 7.88 -2.12
C ALA A 319 -9.77 7.70 -0.96
N LYS A 320 -8.49 8.02 -1.16
CA LYS A 320 -7.45 7.88 -0.14
C LYS A 320 -7.71 8.80 1.07
N LEU A 321 -8.04 10.04 0.83
CA LEU A 321 -8.37 10.99 1.89
C LEU A 321 -9.54 10.51 2.72
N PHE A 322 -10.66 10.21 2.08
CA PHE A 322 -11.89 9.82 2.76
C PHE A 322 -11.75 8.48 3.50
N ALA A 323 -11.23 7.44 2.82
CA ALA A 323 -11.08 6.12 3.42
C ALA A 323 -10.12 6.13 4.62
N SER A 324 -9.00 6.86 4.56
CA SER A 324 -8.05 6.96 5.68
C SER A 324 -8.63 7.72 6.87
N ASP A 325 -9.43 8.77 6.63
CA ASP A 325 -10.05 9.54 7.71
C ASP A 325 -11.16 8.72 8.39
N ILE A 326 -12.00 7.99 7.62
CA ILE A 326 -13.03 7.15 8.25
C ILE A 326 -12.43 5.92 8.93
N ALA A 327 -11.33 5.34 8.41
CA ALA A 327 -10.70 4.20 9.05
C ALA A 327 -10.27 4.53 10.49
N GLN A 328 -9.73 5.73 10.72
CA GLN A 328 -9.37 6.18 12.07
C GLN A 328 -10.59 6.33 12.97
N ARG A 329 -11.72 6.85 12.46
CA ARG A 329 -12.95 6.99 13.25
C ARG A 329 -13.59 5.65 13.54
N VAL A 330 -13.77 4.80 12.55
CA VAL A 330 -14.41 3.49 12.66
C VAL A 330 -13.64 2.58 13.61
N THR A 331 -12.31 2.54 13.51
CA THR A 331 -11.49 1.71 14.41
C THR A 331 -11.54 2.22 15.85
N ASN A 332 -11.55 3.54 16.06
CA ASN A 332 -11.74 4.13 17.40
C ASN A 332 -13.10 3.76 17.99
N GLU A 333 -14.19 3.84 17.20
CA GLU A 333 -15.51 3.46 17.65
C GLU A 333 -15.62 1.95 17.90
N ALA A 334 -14.94 1.12 17.13
CA ALA A 334 -14.89 -0.33 17.37
C ALA A 334 -14.24 -0.66 18.72
N VAL A 335 -13.12 -0.01 19.06
CA VAL A 335 -12.51 -0.13 20.40
C VAL A 335 -13.48 0.33 21.48
N GLN A 336 -14.15 1.47 21.28
CA GLN A 336 -15.12 2.02 22.23
C GLN A 336 -16.32 1.08 22.47
N ILE A 337 -16.85 0.44 21.40
CA ILE A 337 -17.95 -0.54 21.50
C ILE A 337 -17.51 -1.79 22.29
N HIS A 338 -16.26 -2.22 22.16
CA HIS A 338 -15.73 -3.34 22.95
C HIS A 338 -15.45 -2.97 24.42
N GLY A 339 -15.37 -1.66 24.76
CA GLY A 339 -15.04 -1.20 26.10
C GLY A 339 -13.67 -1.70 26.56
N GLY A 340 -13.54 -2.16 27.79
CA GLY A 340 -12.27 -2.68 28.33
C GLY A 340 -11.66 -3.83 27.52
N TYR A 341 -12.48 -4.68 26.90
CA TYR A 341 -12.00 -5.74 26.00
C TYR A 341 -11.40 -5.20 24.70
N GLY A 342 -11.81 -4.03 24.24
CA GLY A 342 -11.19 -3.39 23.07
C GLY A 342 -9.79 -2.82 23.33
N TYR A 343 -9.38 -2.75 24.61
CA TYR A 343 -8.10 -2.17 25.03
C TYR A 343 -7.00 -3.20 25.29
N VAL A 344 -7.32 -4.49 25.17
CA VAL A 344 -6.39 -5.59 25.40
C VAL A 344 -6.04 -6.30 24.10
N LYS A 345 -4.80 -6.79 23.99
CA LYS A 345 -4.22 -7.30 22.73
C LYS A 345 -4.86 -8.59 22.21
N GLU A 346 -5.57 -9.33 23.03
CA GLU A 346 -6.30 -10.52 22.66
C GLU A 346 -7.48 -10.23 21.72
N PHE A 347 -7.92 -8.96 21.66
CA PHE A 347 -8.98 -8.49 20.76
C PHE A 347 -8.38 -7.69 19.61
N HIS A 348 -8.71 -8.08 18.37
CA HIS A 348 -8.11 -7.52 17.15
C HIS A 348 -8.36 -6.03 16.94
N VAL A 349 -9.38 -5.42 17.56
CA VAL A 349 -9.79 -4.03 17.29
C VAL A 349 -8.72 -3.01 17.70
N GLU A 350 -7.95 -3.27 18.78
CA GLU A 350 -6.85 -2.37 19.18
C GLU A 350 -5.73 -2.35 18.13
N ARG A 351 -5.42 -3.51 17.53
CA ARG A 351 -4.42 -3.63 16.45
C ARG A 351 -4.88 -2.87 15.22
N LEU A 352 -6.14 -3.04 14.82
CA LEU A 352 -6.71 -2.34 13.67
C LEU A 352 -6.73 -0.81 13.87
N LEU A 353 -6.94 -0.32 15.10
CA LEU A 353 -6.80 1.11 15.43
C LEU A 353 -5.37 1.61 15.21
N ARG A 354 -4.35 0.85 15.63
CA ARG A 354 -2.95 1.20 15.41
C ARG A 354 -2.59 1.17 13.93
N ASP A 355 -3.07 0.16 13.22
CA ASP A 355 -2.82 -0.03 11.79
C ASP A 355 -3.48 1.08 10.94
N ALA A 356 -4.68 1.55 11.32
CA ALA A 356 -5.39 2.60 10.59
C ALA A 356 -4.59 3.89 10.49
N LYS A 357 -3.82 4.25 11.52
CA LYS A 357 -3.15 5.55 11.57
C LYS A 357 -2.18 5.80 10.42
N ILE A 358 -1.44 4.79 9.99
CA ILE A 358 -0.45 4.96 8.91
C ILE A 358 -1.11 5.34 7.58
N THR A 359 -2.36 4.95 7.33
CA THR A 359 -3.06 5.24 6.08
C THR A 359 -3.29 6.74 5.84
N GLN A 360 -3.25 7.55 6.88
CA GLN A 360 -3.30 9.01 6.79
C GLN A 360 -1.94 9.65 6.48
N ILE A 361 -0.83 8.88 6.59
CA ILE A 361 0.53 9.41 6.55
C ILE A 361 1.25 9.04 5.25
N TYR A 362 1.40 7.75 4.93
CA TYR A 362 2.20 7.31 3.80
C TYR A 362 1.50 7.46 2.44
N GLU A 363 2.28 7.34 1.36
CA GLU A 363 1.85 7.58 -0.03
C GLU A 363 1.16 8.94 -0.23
N GLY A 364 1.65 9.93 0.49
CA GLY A 364 1.11 11.29 0.55
C GLY A 364 0.12 11.46 1.70
N THR A 365 0.46 12.34 2.64
CA THR A 365 -0.38 12.59 3.83
C THR A 365 -1.79 13.06 3.43
N SER A 366 -2.74 13.04 4.37
CA SER A 366 -4.08 13.60 4.17
C SER A 366 -4.02 15.06 3.71
N GLU A 367 -3.02 15.84 4.15
CA GLU A 367 -2.77 17.22 3.70
C GLU A 367 -2.30 17.26 2.25
N VAL A 368 -1.40 16.36 1.84
CA VAL A 368 -0.96 16.23 0.44
C VAL A 368 -2.13 15.85 -0.47
N GLN A 369 -3.04 14.97 -0.03
CA GLN A 369 -4.24 14.66 -0.81
C GLN A 369 -5.11 15.91 -0.99
N ARG A 370 -5.30 16.73 0.07
CA ARG A 370 -6.04 17.99 -0.01
C ARG A 370 -5.38 18.99 -0.99
N ILE A 371 -4.05 19.05 -1.01
CA ILE A 371 -3.31 19.86 -2.00
C ILE A 371 -3.58 19.38 -3.43
N VAL A 372 -3.53 18.07 -3.68
CA VAL A 372 -3.79 17.52 -5.01
C VAL A 372 -5.23 17.79 -5.45
N ILE A 373 -6.20 17.53 -4.56
CA ILE A 373 -7.63 17.77 -4.81
C ILE A 373 -7.87 19.26 -5.11
N SER A 374 -7.39 20.16 -4.24
CA SER A 374 -7.63 21.59 -4.39
C SER A 374 -7.03 22.14 -5.69
N ARG A 375 -5.82 21.71 -6.05
CA ARG A 375 -5.18 22.10 -7.32
C ARG A 375 -5.97 21.63 -8.55
N THR A 376 -6.71 20.54 -8.43
CA THR A 376 -7.50 20.02 -9.55
C THR A 376 -8.88 20.70 -9.64
N VAL A 377 -9.56 20.88 -8.51
CA VAL A 377 -10.92 21.47 -8.51
C VAL A 377 -10.92 23.00 -8.66
N LEU A 378 -9.77 23.65 -8.43
CA LEU A 378 -9.59 25.10 -8.63
C LEU A 378 -8.93 25.46 -9.97
N LYS A 379 -8.67 24.47 -10.83
CA LYS A 379 -8.27 24.77 -12.21
C LYS A 379 -9.52 25.20 -13.00
N ASP A 380 -9.41 26.35 -13.63
CA ASP A 380 -10.38 26.86 -14.61
C ASP A 380 -10.40 26.01 -15.88
#